data_3217eea31797596681e8a7d93d628ba0
#
_entry.id   3217eea31797596681e8a7d93d628ba0
#
_cell.length_a   1.000
_cell.length_b   1.000
_cell.length_c   1.000
_cell.angle_alpha   90.00
_cell.angle_beta   90.00
_cell.angle_gamma   90.00
#
_symmetry.space_group_name_H-M   'P 1'
#
loop_
_entity.id
_entity.type
_entity.pdbx_description
1 polymer ?
#
loop_
_entity_poly.entity_id
_entity_poly.type
_entity_poly.pdbx_seq_one_letter_code
_entity_poly.pdbx_strand_id
1 'polypeptide(L)'
;MSVEHIWEISIPHNLIFSSFLTAPAASQIVVRAFLGQPVTLPCTYPSWSPHSNSMCWGKGQCPNSKCNDELLYTDGTRVVSSKSPKYQLRGSIQRGDVSLTIINTNENDQSVYCCRIEVPGWFNDVKRNIRLDLRRGEHAEAVSVGGEVHVGSWSQRMVAERLKLLKQWVDRLNLRPVCV
;
A
#
# COMPACT_ATOMS: atom_id res chain seq x y z
N MET A 1 77.87 1.56 -17.12
CA MET A 1 77.21 0.23 -16.89
C MET A 1 76.33 0.40 -15.67
N SER A 2 75.06 0.75 -15.87
CA SER A 2 74.10 0.92 -14.82
C SER A 2 73.15 -0.22 -14.85
N VAL A 3 73.06 -0.95 -13.74
CA VAL A 3 72.09 -2.06 -13.54
C VAL A 3 70.87 -1.46 -12.89
N GLU A 4 69.78 -1.45 -13.61
CA GLU A 4 68.47 -1.02 -13.08
C GLU A 4 67.88 -2.15 -12.27
N HIS A 5 67.63 -1.89 -11.01
CA HIS A 5 66.89 -2.81 -10.14
C HIS A 5 65.39 -2.66 -10.38
N ILE A 6 64.81 -3.62 -11.05
CA ILE A 6 63.36 -3.78 -11.19
C ILE A 6 62.82 -4.37 -9.90
N TRP A 7 61.99 -3.58 -9.17
CA TRP A 7 61.26 -4.07 -8.02
C TRP A 7 60.01 -4.82 -8.52
N GLU A 8 60.06 -6.14 -8.48
CA GLU A 8 58.84 -6.96 -8.65
C GLU A 8 57.93 -6.77 -7.44
N ILE A 9 56.83 -6.08 -7.64
CA ILE A 9 55.75 -6.01 -6.65
C ILE A 9 54.96 -7.32 -6.75
N SER A 10 55.25 -8.25 -5.83
CA SER A 10 54.51 -9.48 -5.65
C SER A 10 53.14 -9.14 -5.05
N ILE A 11 52.10 -9.14 -5.88
CA ILE A 11 50.71 -8.98 -5.44
C ILE A 11 50.24 -10.32 -4.86
N PRO A 12 49.81 -10.41 -3.59
CA PRO A 12 49.28 -11.65 -3.03
C PRO A 12 47.95 -11.99 -3.68
N HIS A 13 47.89 -13.21 -4.25
CA HIS A 13 46.74 -13.77 -4.97
C HIS A 13 45.49 -14.07 -4.13
N ASN A 14 45.30 -13.46 -2.97
CA ASN A 14 44.18 -13.76 -2.06
C ASN A 14 43.21 -12.61 -1.81
N LEU A 15 43.10 -11.67 -2.73
CA LEU A 15 41.96 -10.75 -2.71
C LEU A 15 40.88 -11.24 -3.69
N ILE A 16 40.16 -12.30 -3.28
CA ILE A 16 38.87 -12.63 -3.85
C ILE A 16 37.94 -11.49 -3.45
N PHE A 17 37.82 -10.48 -4.31
CA PHE A 17 36.74 -9.48 -4.24
C PHE A 17 35.43 -10.23 -4.49
N SER A 18 34.83 -10.75 -3.42
CA SER A 18 33.47 -11.22 -3.42
C SER A 18 32.58 -9.98 -3.63
N SER A 19 32.38 -9.63 -4.88
CA SER A 19 31.37 -8.65 -5.26
C SER A 19 30.02 -9.25 -4.89
N PHE A 20 29.55 -8.96 -3.69
CA PHE A 20 28.15 -9.15 -3.34
C PHE A 20 27.34 -8.25 -4.26
N LEU A 21 26.88 -8.80 -5.38
CA LEU A 21 25.80 -8.24 -6.17
C LEU A 21 24.56 -8.28 -5.27
N THR A 22 24.38 -7.23 -4.47
CA THR A 22 23.10 -6.99 -3.82
C THR A 22 22.10 -6.68 -4.92
N ALA A 23 21.36 -7.71 -5.36
CA ALA A 23 20.21 -7.50 -6.20
C ALA A 23 19.30 -6.49 -5.49
N PRO A 24 18.80 -5.45 -6.18
CA PRO A 24 17.88 -4.51 -5.58
C PRO A 24 16.67 -5.32 -5.10
N ALA A 25 16.44 -5.32 -3.79
CA ALA A 25 15.25 -5.92 -3.21
C ALA A 25 14.05 -5.24 -3.88
N ALA A 26 13.26 -6.01 -4.63
CA ALA A 26 12.04 -5.51 -5.25
C ALA A 26 11.22 -4.83 -4.15
N SER A 27 10.98 -3.52 -4.29
CA SER A 27 10.28 -2.72 -3.29
C SER A 27 8.88 -3.30 -3.09
N GLN A 28 8.64 -3.96 -1.96
CA GLN A 28 7.34 -4.49 -1.61
C GLN A 28 6.40 -3.32 -1.28
N ILE A 29 5.29 -3.24 -2.00
CA ILE A 29 4.23 -2.25 -1.69
C ILE A 29 3.59 -2.65 -0.37
N VAL A 30 3.59 -1.73 0.60
CA VAL A 30 2.92 -1.91 1.90
C VAL A 30 1.80 -0.89 2.03
N VAL A 31 0.58 -1.38 2.19
CA VAL A 31 -0.61 -0.57 2.46
C VAL A 31 -0.96 -0.71 3.94
N ARG A 32 -1.12 0.41 4.63
CA ARG A 32 -1.51 0.45 6.04
C ARG A 32 -2.91 0.99 6.18
N ALA A 33 -3.73 0.34 7.00
CA ALA A 33 -5.10 0.76 7.26
C ALA A 33 -5.52 0.39 8.70
N PHE A 34 -6.73 0.78 9.07
CA PHE A 34 -7.30 0.44 10.37
C PHE A 34 -8.35 -0.66 10.23
N LEU A 35 -8.43 -1.53 11.25
CA LEU A 35 -9.47 -2.56 11.35
C LEU A 35 -10.87 -1.94 11.25
N GLY A 36 -11.78 -2.64 10.57
CA GLY A 36 -13.14 -2.18 10.33
C GLY A 36 -13.30 -1.19 9.18
N GLN A 37 -12.23 -0.53 8.75
CA GLN A 37 -12.28 0.45 7.66
C GLN A 37 -12.07 -0.21 6.30
N PRO A 38 -12.67 0.33 5.23
CA PRO A 38 -12.36 -0.12 3.88
C PRO A 38 -10.92 0.26 3.51
N VAL A 39 -10.26 -0.61 2.75
CA VAL A 39 -8.90 -0.37 2.25
C VAL A 39 -8.83 -0.72 0.77
N THR A 40 -8.06 0.04 0.00
CA THR A 40 -7.80 -0.24 -1.41
C THR A 40 -6.33 -0.59 -1.62
N LEU A 41 -6.09 -1.77 -2.19
CA LEU A 41 -4.78 -2.25 -2.59
C LEU A 41 -4.54 -1.85 -4.06
N PRO A 42 -3.50 -1.05 -4.36
CA PRO A 42 -3.33 -0.49 -5.70
C PRO A 42 -2.83 -1.54 -6.69
N CYS A 43 -3.51 -1.67 -7.82
CA CYS A 43 -3.03 -2.43 -8.97
C CYS A 43 -3.55 -1.81 -10.25
N THR A 44 -2.64 -1.20 -11.02
CA THR A 44 -2.96 -0.55 -12.30
C THR A 44 -2.03 -1.07 -13.39
N TYR A 45 -2.54 -1.21 -14.60
CA TYR A 45 -1.77 -1.62 -15.77
C TYR A 45 -2.08 -0.70 -16.95
N PRO A 46 -1.19 0.26 -17.28
CA PRO A 46 -1.44 1.25 -18.33
C PRO A 46 -1.65 0.67 -19.74
N SER A 47 -1.03 -0.49 -20.02
CA SER A 47 -1.16 -1.19 -21.31
C SER A 47 -2.31 -2.18 -21.33
N TRP A 48 -3.35 -1.96 -20.54
CA TRP A 48 -4.52 -2.83 -20.47
C TRP A 48 -5.26 -2.91 -21.78
N SER A 49 -5.58 -4.13 -22.21
CA SER A 49 -6.45 -4.42 -23.35
C SER A 49 -7.61 -5.28 -22.87
N PRO A 50 -8.85 -4.77 -22.86
CA PRO A 50 -10.00 -5.49 -22.27
C PRO A 50 -10.29 -6.86 -22.89
N HIS A 51 -9.94 -7.06 -24.17
CA HIS A 51 -10.17 -8.33 -24.88
C HIS A 51 -8.99 -9.30 -24.83
N SER A 52 -7.87 -8.87 -24.25
CA SER A 52 -6.63 -9.65 -24.26
C SER A 52 -6.06 -9.87 -22.85
N ASN A 53 -6.44 -9.03 -21.89
CA ASN A 53 -6.00 -9.18 -20.53
C ASN A 53 -7.12 -9.75 -19.65
N SER A 54 -6.73 -10.61 -18.74
CA SER A 54 -7.51 -11.04 -17.59
C SER A 54 -6.69 -10.80 -16.33
N MET A 55 -7.29 -10.88 -15.17
CA MET A 55 -6.52 -10.80 -13.93
C MET A 55 -7.21 -11.51 -12.79
N CYS A 56 -6.41 -11.92 -11.82
CA CYS A 56 -6.90 -12.41 -10.55
C CYS A 56 -6.26 -11.67 -9.36
N TRP A 57 -7.02 -11.53 -8.30
CA TRP A 57 -6.53 -11.25 -6.97
C TRP A 57 -6.52 -12.53 -6.15
N GLY A 58 -5.40 -12.79 -5.46
CA GLY A 58 -5.25 -13.92 -4.55
C GLY A 58 -4.67 -13.49 -3.22
N LYS A 59 -4.86 -14.32 -2.21
CA LYS A 59 -4.24 -14.14 -0.89
C LYS A 59 -2.97 -14.98 -0.82
N GLY A 60 -1.89 -14.35 -0.38
CA GLY A 60 -0.55 -14.90 -0.39
C GLY A 60 0.34 -14.31 -1.47
N GLN A 61 1.56 -14.82 -1.58
CA GLN A 61 2.51 -14.44 -2.62
C GLN A 61 2.03 -14.88 -4.00
N CYS A 62 2.37 -14.09 -5.04
CA CYS A 62 2.08 -14.47 -6.42
C CYS A 62 2.80 -15.76 -6.80
N PRO A 63 2.06 -16.82 -7.18
CA PRO A 63 2.64 -18.06 -7.67
C PRO A 63 3.10 -17.96 -9.13
N ASN A 64 3.68 -19.03 -9.65
CA ASN A 64 4.09 -19.08 -11.05
C ASN A 64 2.91 -19.13 -12.02
N SER A 65 1.78 -19.70 -11.60
CA SER A 65 0.56 -19.78 -12.40
C SER A 65 -0.68 -19.53 -11.53
N LYS A 66 -1.71 -18.90 -12.11
CA LYS A 66 -2.99 -18.58 -11.45
C LYS A 66 -2.80 -17.70 -10.18
N CYS A 67 -3.80 -17.61 -9.33
CA CYS A 67 -3.73 -17.01 -8.01
C CYS A 67 -3.94 -18.08 -6.93
N ASN A 68 -3.15 -18.03 -5.86
CA ASN A 68 -3.44 -18.81 -4.66
C ASN A 68 -4.63 -18.19 -3.94
N ASP A 69 -5.47 -19.01 -3.34
CA ASP A 69 -6.65 -18.57 -2.60
C ASP A 69 -7.35 -17.40 -3.33
N GLU A 70 -7.85 -17.68 -4.56
CA GLU A 70 -8.42 -16.68 -5.43
C GLU A 70 -9.58 -15.94 -4.76
N LEU A 71 -9.48 -14.64 -4.68
CA LEU A 71 -10.46 -13.76 -4.07
C LEU A 71 -11.41 -13.17 -5.10
N LEU A 72 -10.89 -12.88 -6.29
CA LEU A 72 -11.61 -12.22 -7.38
C LEU A 72 -10.91 -12.49 -8.71
N TYR A 73 -11.72 -12.70 -9.76
CA TYR A 73 -11.24 -12.85 -11.13
C TYR A 73 -12.03 -11.96 -12.08
N THR A 74 -11.36 -11.39 -13.08
CA THR A 74 -11.98 -10.61 -14.17
C THR A 74 -11.47 -11.10 -15.53
N ASP A 75 -12.39 -11.12 -16.51
CA ASP A 75 -12.11 -11.44 -17.92
C ASP A 75 -11.54 -10.26 -18.72
N GLY A 76 -11.20 -9.17 -18.03
CA GLY A 76 -10.69 -7.95 -18.65
C GLY A 76 -11.74 -6.87 -18.88
N THR A 77 -13.02 -7.22 -18.87
CA THR A 77 -14.14 -6.28 -19.03
C THR A 77 -14.97 -6.14 -17.77
N ARG A 78 -15.17 -7.23 -17.04
CA ARG A 78 -16.02 -7.32 -15.85
C ARG A 78 -15.47 -8.35 -14.86
N VAL A 79 -15.94 -8.26 -13.63
CA VAL A 79 -15.70 -9.29 -12.62
C VAL A 79 -16.56 -10.52 -12.97
N VAL A 80 -15.90 -11.68 -13.11
CA VAL A 80 -16.53 -12.96 -13.42
C VAL A 80 -16.78 -13.79 -12.17
N SER A 81 -15.83 -13.76 -11.23
CA SER A 81 -15.97 -14.45 -9.94
C SER A 81 -15.47 -13.58 -8.80
N SER A 82 -16.11 -13.72 -7.66
CA SER A 82 -15.66 -13.12 -6.39
C SER A 82 -16.00 -14.08 -5.26
N LYS A 83 -15.03 -14.38 -4.41
CA LYS A 83 -15.16 -15.24 -3.25
C LYS A 83 -16.14 -14.70 -2.21
N SER A 84 -16.30 -13.39 -2.14
CA SER A 84 -17.17 -12.70 -1.20
C SER A 84 -17.48 -11.29 -1.68
N PRO A 85 -18.65 -10.72 -1.37
CA PRO A 85 -18.95 -9.31 -1.64
C PRO A 85 -18.02 -8.33 -0.92
N LYS A 86 -17.22 -8.82 0.03
CA LYS A 86 -16.16 -8.08 0.71
C LYS A 86 -15.07 -7.57 -0.25
N TYR A 87 -14.82 -8.29 -1.35
CA TYR A 87 -13.77 -7.99 -2.32
C TYR A 87 -14.39 -7.35 -3.56
N GLN A 88 -13.97 -6.12 -3.88
CA GLN A 88 -14.58 -5.32 -4.95
C GLN A 88 -13.51 -4.64 -5.79
N LEU A 89 -13.72 -4.55 -7.12
CA LEU A 89 -13.02 -3.61 -7.97
C LEU A 89 -13.89 -2.37 -8.14
N ARG A 90 -13.41 -1.23 -7.67
CA ARG A 90 -14.11 0.05 -7.76
C ARG A 90 -13.56 0.96 -8.85
N GLY A 91 -12.39 0.60 -9.40
CA GLY A 91 -11.77 1.29 -10.53
C GLY A 91 -12.38 0.88 -11.86
N SER A 92 -11.90 1.51 -12.92
CA SER A 92 -12.31 1.17 -14.29
C SER A 92 -11.47 0.02 -14.83
N ILE A 93 -12.00 -1.20 -14.80
CA ILE A 93 -11.34 -2.39 -15.34
C ILE A 93 -10.89 -2.16 -16.77
N GLN A 94 -11.73 -1.59 -17.62
CA GLN A 94 -11.44 -1.33 -19.03
C GLN A 94 -10.26 -0.38 -19.27
N ARG A 95 -9.90 0.41 -18.25
CA ARG A 95 -8.73 1.30 -18.26
C ARG A 95 -7.53 0.73 -17.48
N GLY A 96 -7.64 -0.53 -17.05
CA GLY A 96 -6.59 -1.23 -16.34
C GLY A 96 -6.45 -0.82 -14.87
N ASP A 97 -7.43 -0.14 -14.28
CA ASP A 97 -7.50 0.03 -12.84
C ASP A 97 -8.28 -1.14 -12.23
N VAL A 98 -7.51 -2.11 -11.76
CA VAL A 98 -7.98 -3.34 -11.13
C VAL A 98 -7.62 -3.38 -9.64
N SER A 99 -7.51 -2.22 -9.02
CA SER A 99 -7.24 -2.07 -7.59
C SER A 99 -8.32 -2.76 -6.75
N LEU A 100 -7.90 -3.55 -5.75
CA LEU A 100 -8.80 -4.31 -4.89
C LEU A 100 -9.24 -3.47 -3.69
N THR A 101 -10.53 -3.25 -3.54
CA THR A 101 -11.11 -2.70 -2.31
C THR A 101 -11.63 -3.82 -1.42
N ILE A 102 -11.15 -3.87 -0.18
CA ILE A 102 -11.59 -4.79 0.86
C ILE A 102 -12.43 -3.99 1.85
N ILE A 103 -13.71 -4.32 1.98
CA ILE A 103 -14.61 -3.65 2.93
C ILE A 103 -14.68 -4.44 4.25
N ASN A 104 -14.97 -3.73 5.35
CA ASN A 104 -15.08 -4.33 6.69
C ASN A 104 -13.87 -5.21 7.04
N THR A 105 -12.68 -4.59 7.01
CA THR A 105 -11.43 -5.29 7.30
C THR A 105 -11.39 -5.84 8.72
N ASN A 106 -10.83 -7.03 8.88
CA ASN A 106 -10.60 -7.68 10.17
C ASN A 106 -9.16 -8.23 10.25
N GLU A 107 -8.77 -8.77 11.39
CA GLU A 107 -7.40 -9.26 11.62
C GLU A 107 -6.99 -10.36 10.62
N ASN A 108 -7.94 -11.19 10.15
CA ASN A 108 -7.66 -12.22 9.17
C ASN A 108 -7.34 -11.66 7.77
N ASP A 109 -7.62 -10.38 7.52
CA ASP A 109 -7.28 -9.76 6.24
C ASP A 109 -5.82 -9.26 6.20
N GLN A 110 -5.14 -9.21 7.33
CA GLN A 110 -3.72 -8.87 7.35
C GLN A 110 -2.92 -9.99 6.67
N SER A 111 -2.38 -9.68 5.49
CA SER A 111 -1.69 -10.67 4.65
C SER A 111 -0.90 -9.99 3.54
N VAL A 112 -0.21 -10.80 2.75
CA VAL A 112 0.25 -10.43 1.41
C VAL A 112 -0.87 -10.78 0.43
N TYR A 113 -1.06 -9.92 -0.56
CA TYR A 113 -2.02 -10.09 -1.65
C TYR A 113 -1.30 -10.10 -2.98
N CYS A 114 -1.71 -10.98 -3.87
CA CYS A 114 -1.21 -11.06 -5.22
C CYS A 114 -2.19 -10.41 -6.19
N CYS A 115 -1.75 -9.38 -6.90
CA CYS A 115 -2.37 -8.92 -8.13
C CYS A 115 -1.62 -9.54 -9.30
N ARG A 116 -2.27 -10.42 -10.05
CA ARG A 116 -1.71 -11.03 -11.25
C ARG A 116 -2.53 -10.63 -12.46
N ILE A 117 -1.88 -10.02 -13.43
CA ILE A 117 -2.46 -9.64 -14.72
C ILE A 117 -1.89 -10.58 -15.76
N GLU A 118 -2.77 -11.31 -16.42
CA GLU A 118 -2.41 -12.19 -17.53
C GLU A 118 -2.26 -11.36 -18.80
N VAL A 119 -1.08 -11.41 -19.38
CA VAL A 119 -0.74 -10.70 -20.61
C VAL A 119 -0.43 -11.72 -21.68
N PRO A 120 -1.00 -11.60 -22.91
CA PRO A 120 -0.72 -12.54 -23.99
C PRO A 120 0.78 -12.70 -24.25
N GLY A 121 1.19 -13.96 -24.45
CA GLY A 121 2.58 -14.35 -24.69
C GLY A 121 3.16 -15.17 -23.54
N TRP A 122 4.38 -15.67 -23.73
CA TRP A 122 5.04 -16.52 -22.76
C TRP A 122 5.73 -15.67 -21.70
N PHE A 123 5.47 -15.94 -20.43
CA PHE A 123 6.11 -15.28 -19.25
C PHE A 123 5.88 -13.77 -19.15
N ASN A 124 4.85 -13.23 -19.78
CA ASN A 124 4.56 -11.79 -19.81
C ASN A 124 3.69 -11.31 -18.62
N ASP A 125 3.18 -12.21 -17.80
CA ASP A 125 2.29 -11.87 -16.71
C ASP A 125 2.89 -10.87 -15.74
N VAL A 126 2.15 -9.83 -15.44
CA VAL A 126 2.51 -8.85 -14.42
C VAL A 126 2.07 -9.34 -13.06
N LYS A 127 3.00 -9.46 -12.14
CA LYS A 127 2.79 -9.93 -10.77
C LYS A 127 3.19 -8.86 -9.78
N ARG A 128 2.30 -8.51 -8.86
CA ARG A 128 2.56 -7.53 -7.79
C ARG A 128 2.13 -8.11 -6.45
N ASN A 129 3.08 -8.15 -5.52
CA ASN A 129 2.80 -8.53 -4.14
C ASN A 129 2.59 -7.25 -3.32
N ILE A 130 1.42 -7.13 -2.70
CA ILE A 130 1.04 -6.00 -1.86
C ILE A 130 0.81 -6.52 -0.45
N ARG A 131 1.53 -5.97 0.52
CA ARG A 131 1.34 -6.28 1.94
C ARG A 131 0.29 -5.35 2.53
N LEU A 132 -0.72 -5.91 3.16
CA LEU A 132 -1.69 -5.19 3.95
C LEU A 132 -1.34 -5.34 5.44
N ASP A 133 -1.03 -4.23 6.08
CA ASP A 133 -0.83 -4.12 7.52
C ASP A 133 -2.03 -3.41 8.15
N LEU A 134 -2.76 -4.11 9.00
CA LEU A 134 -3.91 -3.57 9.70
C LEU A 134 -3.56 -3.23 11.15
N ARG A 135 -4.00 -2.05 11.61
CA ARG A 135 -3.83 -1.59 12.98
C ARG A 135 -5.18 -1.43 13.63
N ARG A 136 -5.25 -1.66 14.92
CA ARG A 136 -6.40 -1.22 15.71
C ARG A 136 -6.38 0.31 15.72
N GLY A 137 -7.50 0.94 15.34
CA GLY A 137 -7.69 2.35 15.63
C GLY A 137 -7.63 2.52 17.14
N GLU A 138 -6.89 3.49 17.62
CA GLU A 138 -7.08 3.97 18.97
C GLU A 138 -8.47 4.64 19.01
N HIS A 139 -9.52 3.83 19.10
CA HIS A 139 -10.75 4.32 19.65
C HIS A 139 -10.38 4.64 21.11
N ALA A 140 -10.48 5.90 21.48
CA ALA A 140 -10.57 6.24 22.88
C ALA A 140 -11.58 5.25 23.49
N GLU A 141 -11.10 4.30 24.27
CA GLU A 141 -11.96 3.43 25.03
C GLU A 141 -12.81 4.36 25.86
N ALA A 142 -14.10 4.42 25.53
CA ALA A 142 -15.07 4.91 26.46
C ALA A 142 -15.03 3.91 27.62
N VAL A 143 -14.21 4.21 28.62
CA VAL A 143 -14.20 3.49 29.89
C VAL A 143 -15.61 3.65 30.43
N SER A 144 -16.44 2.66 30.23
CA SER A 144 -17.72 2.53 30.90
C SER A 144 -17.44 2.17 32.36
N VAL A 145 -17.07 3.17 33.15
CA VAL A 145 -17.19 3.10 34.58
C VAL A 145 -18.59 3.59 34.88
N GLY A 146 -19.41 2.71 35.48
CA GLY A 146 -20.80 3.01 35.83
C GLY A 146 -20.93 4.32 36.58
N GLY A 147 -21.82 5.18 36.09
CA GLY A 147 -22.17 6.45 36.67
C GLY A 147 -21.51 7.63 35.99
N GLU A 148 -22.37 8.44 35.32
CA GLU A 148 -22.10 9.78 34.79
C GLU A 148 -21.08 9.85 33.64
N VAL A 149 -21.58 10.20 32.46
CA VAL A 149 -20.80 10.51 31.28
C VAL A 149 -20.03 11.80 31.51
N HIS A 150 -18.84 11.69 32.10
CA HIS A 150 -17.85 12.75 32.04
C HIS A 150 -17.26 12.71 30.63
N VAL A 151 -17.77 13.50 29.71
CA VAL A 151 -17.11 13.81 28.43
C VAL A 151 -15.76 14.45 28.79
N GLY A 152 -14.71 13.65 28.67
CA GLY A 152 -13.40 14.01 29.16
C GLY A 152 -12.92 15.37 28.65
N SER A 153 -12.50 16.21 29.58
CA SER A 153 -11.99 17.58 29.47
C SER A 153 -10.93 17.83 28.36
N TRP A 154 -10.40 16.80 27.74
CA TRP A 154 -9.32 16.88 26.74
C TRP A 154 -9.80 17.34 25.35
N SER A 155 -11.00 16.95 24.94
CA SER A 155 -11.58 17.36 23.66
C SER A 155 -11.93 18.85 23.64
N GLN A 156 -12.47 19.37 24.75
CA GLN A 156 -12.82 20.79 24.85
C GLN A 156 -11.60 21.69 24.94
N ARG A 157 -10.51 21.25 25.56
CA ARG A 157 -9.25 22.03 25.58
C ARG A 157 -8.63 22.15 24.21
N MET A 158 -8.57 21.08 23.41
CA MET A 158 -8.00 21.14 22.08
C MET A 158 -8.83 21.98 21.11
N VAL A 159 -10.16 21.94 21.24
CA VAL A 159 -11.06 22.79 20.46
C VAL A 159 -10.90 24.26 20.88
N ALA A 160 -10.82 24.54 22.17
CA ALA A 160 -10.62 25.89 22.67
C ALA A 160 -9.26 26.49 22.28
N GLU A 161 -8.20 25.68 22.30
CA GLU A 161 -6.87 26.13 21.83
C GLU A 161 -6.84 26.39 20.32
N ARG A 162 -7.47 25.56 19.51
CA ARG A 162 -7.61 25.80 18.07
C ARG A 162 -8.43 27.05 17.77
N LEU A 163 -9.52 27.29 18.50
CA LEU A 163 -10.32 28.51 18.36
C LEU A 163 -9.55 29.76 18.77
N LYS A 164 -8.72 29.69 19.82
CA LYS A 164 -7.82 30.79 20.19
C LYS A 164 -6.82 31.12 19.09
N LEU A 165 -6.20 30.12 18.49
CA LEU A 165 -5.24 30.30 17.41
C LEU A 165 -5.91 30.87 16.15
N LEU A 166 -7.11 30.41 15.80
CA LEU A 166 -7.88 30.97 14.70
C LEU A 166 -8.27 32.43 14.95
N LYS A 167 -8.68 32.75 16.17
CA LYS A 167 -9.02 34.15 16.53
C LYS A 167 -7.79 35.07 16.45
N GLN A 168 -6.63 34.65 16.96
CA GLN A 168 -5.37 35.37 16.80
C GLN A 168 -4.96 35.56 15.34
N TRP A 169 -5.27 34.59 14.49
CA TRP A 169 -4.95 34.66 13.05
C TRP A 169 -5.86 35.65 12.32
N VAL A 170 -7.16 35.63 12.64
CA VAL A 170 -8.14 36.59 12.12
C VAL A 170 -7.83 38.02 12.57
N ASP A 171 -7.46 38.21 13.82
CA ASP A 171 -7.08 39.52 14.37
C ASP A 171 -5.79 40.08 13.70
N ARG A 172 -4.85 39.21 13.32
CA ARG A 172 -3.65 39.61 12.56
C ARG A 172 -3.93 40.00 11.12
N LEU A 173 -5.01 39.50 10.50
CA LEU A 173 -5.38 39.84 9.14
C LEU A 173 -6.01 41.23 9.00
N ASN A 174 -6.25 41.91 10.14
CA ASN A 174 -6.73 43.30 10.19
C ASN A 174 -7.92 43.60 9.25
N LEU A 175 -8.83 42.60 9.11
CA LEU A 175 -10.03 42.75 8.33
C LEU A 175 -11.03 43.59 9.12
N ARG A 176 -11.01 44.89 8.91
CA ARG A 176 -12.03 45.81 9.41
C ARG A 176 -13.36 45.45 8.71
N PRO A 177 -14.48 45.36 9.46
CA PRO A 177 -15.77 45.22 8.81
C PRO A 177 -16.05 46.47 7.98
N VAL A 178 -16.25 46.30 6.68
CA VAL A 178 -16.76 47.37 5.82
C VAL A 178 -18.22 47.47 6.10
N CYS A 179 -18.64 48.53 6.79
CA CYS A 179 -20.05 48.91 6.89
C CYS A 179 -20.50 49.40 5.53
N VAL A 180 -21.50 48.72 4.96
CA VAL A 180 -22.33 49.23 3.85
C VAL A 180 -23.67 49.62 4.47
#